data_e2d6eafe051755164e9e12cc5266c984
#
_entry.id   e2d6eafe051755164e9e12cc5266c984
#
_cell.length_a   1.000
_cell.length_b   1.000
_cell.length_c   1.000
_cell.angle_alpha   90.00
_cell.angle_beta   90.00
_cell.angle_gamma   90.00
#
_symmetry.space_group_name_H-M   'P 1'
#
loop_
_entity.id
_entity.type
_entity.pdbx_description
1 polymer ?
#
loop_
_entity_poly.entity_id
_entity_poly.type
_entity_poly.pdbx_seq_one_letter_code
_entity_poly.pdbx_strand_id
1 'polypeptide(L)'
;MSPACRDDPPVVYPTVAPLDVNKVPLGPGDKLNLTVFYGSHSINASYVLDGSGVISVQFIGAVQANGQSIEQLREMIQKKLADGFLNDPIVSLTLTEINSLTLSVAGMVSKTGAVRFTPGITITEVIAQSGGFTPLARKNMVRVIRTLNGVKETYKLPVERIAEGERPNFPMLPGDQVFVPERPW
;
A
#
# COMPACT_ATOMS: atom_id res chain seq x y z
N MET A 1 29.37 6.80 -39.67
CA MET A 1 28.39 5.73 -39.43
C MET A 1 27.80 5.99 -38.05
N SER A 2 26.66 6.65 -38.00
CA SER A 2 25.96 6.93 -36.75
C SER A 2 25.29 5.65 -36.24
N PRO A 3 25.38 5.32 -34.93
CA PRO A 3 24.61 4.23 -34.39
C PRO A 3 23.14 4.66 -34.41
N ALA A 4 22.31 3.88 -35.10
CA ALA A 4 20.88 4.05 -35.11
C ALA A 4 20.34 4.03 -33.67
N CYS A 5 19.72 5.13 -33.26
CA CYS A 5 18.81 5.15 -32.12
C CYS A 5 17.79 4.04 -32.38
N ARG A 6 17.86 2.97 -31.59
CA ARG A 6 16.74 2.04 -31.49
C ARG A 6 15.65 2.82 -30.72
N ASP A 7 14.71 3.38 -31.46
CA ASP A 7 13.44 3.81 -30.93
C ASP A 7 12.70 2.55 -30.44
N ASP A 8 13.01 2.14 -29.22
CA ASP A 8 12.19 1.16 -28.52
C ASP A 8 10.78 1.77 -28.40
N PRO A 9 9.74 1.04 -28.78
CA PRO A 9 8.38 1.56 -28.71
C PRO A 9 8.07 2.08 -27.30
N PRO A 10 7.25 3.12 -27.16
CA PRO A 10 6.87 3.65 -25.86
C PRO A 10 6.22 2.54 -25.03
N VAL A 11 6.86 2.19 -23.91
CA VAL A 11 6.29 1.22 -22.97
C VAL A 11 5.19 1.93 -22.21
N VAL A 12 3.95 1.64 -22.57
CA VAL A 12 2.78 2.09 -21.82
C VAL A 12 2.53 1.06 -20.72
N TYR A 13 2.80 1.44 -19.49
CA TYR A 13 2.37 0.64 -18.34
C TYR A 13 0.86 0.82 -18.11
N PRO A 14 0.15 -0.20 -17.61
CA PRO A 14 -1.25 -0.05 -17.30
C PRO A 14 -1.42 1.12 -16.33
N THR A 15 -2.28 2.07 -16.70
CA THR A 15 -2.66 3.18 -15.82
C THR A 15 -3.46 2.58 -14.68
N VAL A 16 -2.84 2.48 -13.52
CA VAL A 16 -3.54 2.06 -12.31
C VAL A 16 -4.23 3.30 -11.75
N ALA A 17 -5.55 3.22 -11.58
CA ALA A 17 -6.27 4.26 -10.87
C ALA A 17 -5.65 4.47 -9.48
N PRO A 18 -5.51 5.71 -9.01
CA PRO A 18 -5.02 5.97 -7.67
C PRO A 18 -5.80 5.14 -6.65
N LEU A 19 -5.08 4.45 -5.77
CA LEU A 19 -5.71 3.66 -4.73
C LEU A 19 -6.49 4.63 -3.82
N ASP A 20 -7.81 4.48 -3.78
CA ASP A 20 -8.63 5.24 -2.85
C ASP A 20 -8.43 4.65 -1.44
N VAL A 21 -7.63 5.35 -0.65
CA VAL A 21 -7.24 4.93 0.70
C VAL A 21 -8.46 4.66 1.59
N ASN A 22 -9.58 5.36 1.33
CA ASN A 22 -10.81 5.21 2.12
C ASN A 22 -11.55 3.90 1.83
N LYS A 23 -11.29 3.30 0.66
CA LYS A 23 -11.91 2.02 0.23
C LYS A 23 -11.04 0.80 0.50
N VAL A 24 -9.80 1.02 0.94
CA VAL A 24 -8.88 -0.08 1.27
C VAL A 24 -9.37 -0.77 2.54
N PRO A 25 -9.45 -2.11 2.54
CA PRO A 25 -9.77 -2.84 3.75
C PRO A 25 -8.66 -2.67 4.79
N LEU A 26 -9.06 -2.31 6.00
CA LEU A 26 -8.16 -2.18 7.14
C LEU A 26 -7.63 -3.54 7.58
N GLY A 27 -6.41 -3.56 8.08
CA GLY A 27 -5.74 -4.76 8.57
C GLY A 27 -4.95 -4.53 9.86
N PRO A 28 -4.46 -5.61 10.47
CA PRO A 28 -3.66 -5.53 11.69
C PRO A 28 -2.45 -4.61 11.55
N GLY A 29 -2.20 -3.79 12.57
CA GLY A 29 -1.10 -2.84 12.60
C GLY A 29 -1.41 -1.48 11.99
N ASP A 30 -2.54 -1.30 11.31
CA ASP A 30 -2.95 0.01 10.80
C ASP A 30 -3.26 0.97 11.95
N LYS A 31 -2.92 2.25 11.76
CA LYS A 31 -3.17 3.30 12.75
C LYS A 31 -4.27 4.22 12.27
N LEU A 32 -5.24 4.43 13.14
CA LEU A 32 -6.40 5.28 12.91
C LEU A 32 -6.42 6.42 13.92
N ASN A 33 -6.87 7.58 13.50
CA ASN A 33 -7.25 8.67 14.39
C ASN A 33 -8.75 8.85 14.35
N LEU A 34 -9.39 8.71 15.50
CA LEU A 34 -10.83 8.87 15.68
C LEU A 34 -11.10 10.18 16.42
N THR A 35 -11.92 11.01 15.82
CA THR A 35 -12.46 12.21 16.48
C THR A 35 -13.99 12.11 16.53
N VAL A 36 -14.54 12.23 17.71
CA VAL A 36 -15.99 12.21 17.95
C VAL A 36 -16.40 13.57 18.49
N PHE A 37 -17.33 14.23 17.81
CA PHE A 37 -17.95 15.46 18.25
C PHE A 37 -19.36 15.16 18.78
N TYR A 38 -19.70 15.70 19.96
CA TYR A 38 -21.01 15.58 20.55
C TYR A 38 -21.34 16.84 21.37
N GLY A 39 -22.38 17.55 20.98
CA GLY A 39 -22.70 18.87 21.55
C GLY A 39 -21.52 19.85 21.40
N SER A 40 -21.05 20.41 22.52
CA SER A 40 -19.90 21.30 22.59
C SER A 40 -18.57 20.59 22.91
N HIS A 41 -18.54 19.26 22.95
CA HIS A 41 -17.39 18.46 23.34
C HIS A 41 -16.83 17.67 22.16
N SER A 42 -15.54 17.35 22.23
CA SER A 42 -14.89 16.45 21.29
C SER A 42 -13.94 15.49 22.00
N ILE A 43 -13.88 14.27 21.51
CA ILE A 43 -12.92 13.24 21.93
C ILE A 43 -12.03 12.95 20.73
N ASN A 44 -10.71 13.02 20.93
CA ASN A 44 -9.73 12.64 19.92
C ASN A 44 -8.85 11.54 20.50
N ALA A 45 -8.75 10.41 19.78
CA ALA A 45 -7.93 9.29 20.20
C ALA A 45 -7.34 8.56 18.98
N SER A 46 -6.09 8.13 19.13
CA SER A 46 -5.40 7.30 18.13
C SER A 46 -5.52 5.84 18.53
N TYR A 47 -5.82 5.00 17.57
CA TYR A 47 -5.96 3.55 17.72
C TYR A 47 -5.05 2.81 16.77
N VAL A 48 -4.53 1.68 17.23
CA VAL A 48 -3.81 0.72 16.40
C VAL A 48 -4.63 -0.56 16.36
N LEU A 49 -4.88 -1.10 15.17
CA LEU A 49 -5.52 -2.41 15.05
C LEU A 49 -4.58 -3.48 15.63
N ASP A 50 -5.11 -4.26 16.55
CA ASP A 50 -4.37 -5.38 17.13
C ASP A 50 -4.20 -6.55 16.12
N GLY A 51 -3.53 -7.63 16.55
CA GLY A 51 -3.31 -8.79 15.69
C GLY A 51 -4.58 -9.51 15.24
N SER A 52 -5.71 -9.29 15.93
CA SER A 52 -7.03 -9.78 15.54
C SER A 52 -7.83 -8.78 14.70
N GLY A 53 -7.28 -7.58 14.47
CA GLY A 53 -7.93 -6.52 13.70
C GLY A 53 -9.03 -5.80 14.45
N VAL A 54 -8.92 -5.74 15.78
CA VAL A 54 -9.88 -5.08 16.67
C VAL A 54 -9.30 -3.78 17.20
N ILE A 55 -10.15 -2.78 17.41
CA ILE A 55 -9.85 -1.55 18.16
C ILE A 55 -10.75 -1.45 19.38
N SER A 56 -10.22 -0.93 20.48
CA SER A 56 -11.02 -0.70 21.71
C SER A 56 -11.39 0.77 21.80
N VAL A 57 -12.63 1.09 21.44
CA VAL A 57 -13.15 2.46 21.38
C VAL A 57 -13.87 2.81 22.69
N GLN A 58 -13.61 4.01 23.19
CA GLN A 58 -14.25 4.50 24.42
C GLN A 58 -15.78 4.45 24.30
N PHE A 59 -16.47 4.08 25.37
CA PHE A 59 -17.91 3.85 25.53
C PHE A 59 -18.44 2.57 24.87
N ILE A 60 -18.02 2.20 23.67
CA ILE A 60 -18.57 1.07 22.91
C ILE A 60 -17.70 -0.20 22.95
N GLY A 61 -16.51 -0.11 23.56
CA GLY A 61 -15.62 -1.26 23.73
C GLY A 61 -14.98 -1.75 22.44
N ALA A 62 -14.87 -3.07 22.30
CA ALA A 62 -14.21 -3.72 21.17
C ALA A 62 -15.03 -3.60 19.87
N VAL A 63 -14.38 -3.13 18.80
CA VAL A 63 -14.96 -2.97 17.47
C VAL A 63 -14.07 -3.68 16.45
N GLN A 64 -14.67 -4.59 15.67
CA GLN A 64 -13.97 -5.29 14.59
C GLN A 64 -13.77 -4.34 13.43
N ALA A 65 -12.51 -4.06 13.10
CA ALA A 65 -12.13 -3.16 12.02
C ALA A 65 -11.49 -3.90 10.82
N ASN A 66 -10.93 -5.09 11.04
CA ASN A 66 -10.28 -5.88 10.01
C ASN A 66 -11.21 -6.19 8.83
N GLY A 67 -10.73 -5.95 7.61
CA GLY A 67 -11.48 -6.19 6.38
C GLY A 67 -12.54 -5.14 6.06
N GLN A 68 -12.75 -4.15 6.92
CA GLN A 68 -13.68 -3.05 6.68
C GLN A 68 -12.98 -1.84 6.07
N SER A 69 -13.72 -1.06 5.27
CA SER A 69 -13.24 0.25 4.83
C SER A 69 -13.39 1.28 5.96
N ILE A 70 -12.66 2.39 5.84
CA ILE A 70 -12.76 3.51 6.81
C ILE A 70 -14.21 4.02 6.92
N GLU A 71 -14.94 4.10 5.80
CA GLU A 71 -16.33 4.53 5.79
C GLU A 71 -17.24 3.57 6.54
N GLN A 72 -17.10 2.27 6.28
CA GLN A 72 -17.89 1.25 6.96
C GLN A 72 -17.63 1.26 8.48
N LEU A 73 -16.35 1.35 8.86
CA LEU A 73 -15.97 1.42 10.27
C LEU A 73 -16.48 2.70 10.93
N ARG A 74 -16.41 3.85 10.26
CA ARG A 74 -16.93 5.13 10.75
C ARG A 74 -18.43 5.05 11.02
N GLU A 75 -19.20 4.54 10.06
CA GLU A 75 -20.65 4.38 10.21
C GLU A 75 -21.03 3.43 11.36
N MET A 76 -20.29 2.32 11.48
CA MET A 76 -20.51 1.36 12.57
C MET A 76 -20.24 2.00 13.94
N ILE A 77 -19.14 2.73 14.08
CA ILE A 77 -18.80 3.44 15.34
C ILE A 77 -19.85 4.49 15.64
N GLN A 78 -20.25 5.30 14.65
CA GLN A 78 -21.26 6.33 14.83
C GLN A 78 -22.60 5.75 15.30
N LYS A 79 -23.04 4.67 14.65
CA LYS A 79 -24.29 3.98 15.02
C LYS A 79 -24.24 3.42 16.44
N LYS A 80 -23.13 2.77 16.82
CA LYS A 80 -22.97 2.24 18.17
C LYS A 80 -22.90 3.33 19.25
N LEU A 81 -22.29 4.48 18.97
CA LEU A 81 -22.24 5.62 19.88
C LEU A 81 -23.60 6.29 20.05
N ALA A 82 -24.39 6.38 18.97
CA ALA A 82 -25.74 6.93 19.01
C ALA A 82 -26.72 6.01 19.75
N ASP A 83 -26.44 4.72 19.86
CA ASP A 83 -27.27 3.72 20.52
C ASP A 83 -27.08 3.76 22.06
N GLY A 84 -27.54 4.86 22.67
CA GLY A 84 -27.63 5.03 24.13
C GLY A 84 -26.39 5.64 24.82
N PHE A 85 -25.33 6.01 24.10
CA PHE A 85 -24.15 6.60 24.73
C PHE A 85 -24.03 8.11 24.47
N LEU A 86 -24.27 8.58 23.23
CA LEU A 86 -24.13 9.97 22.85
C LEU A 86 -25.33 10.43 22.03
N ASN A 87 -25.77 11.67 22.24
CA ASN A 87 -26.81 12.28 21.43
C ASN A 87 -26.17 12.87 20.16
N ASP A 88 -26.60 12.40 19.00
CA ASP A 88 -26.22 12.87 17.67
C ASP A 88 -24.69 13.03 17.49
N PRO A 89 -23.89 11.95 17.68
CA PRO A 89 -22.44 12.01 17.56
C PRO A 89 -22.01 12.14 16.09
N ILE A 90 -21.11 13.07 15.82
CA ILE A 90 -20.43 13.18 14.52
C ILE A 90 -19.07 12.51 14.64
N VAL A 91 -18.85 11.46 13.86
CA VAL A 91 -17.61 10.67 13.88
C VAL A 91 -16.76 11.00 12.65
N SER A 92 -15.53 11.42 12.90
CA SER A 92 -14.47 11.56 11.90
C SER A 92 -13.41 10.49 12.14
N LEU A 93 -13.13 9.67 11.13
CA LEU A 93 -12.12 8.62 11.19
C LEU A 93 -11.12 8.82 10.06
N THR A 94 -9.83 8.87 10.41
CA THR A 94 -8.75 9.09 9.47
C THR A 94 -7.69 8.00 9.63
N LEU A 95 -7.23 7.43 8.53
CA LEU A 95 -6.11 6.50 8.51
C LEU A 95 -4.81 7.30 8.53
N THR A 96 -4.01 7.11 9.58
CA THR A 96 -2.73 7.82 9.76
C THR A 96 -1.56 7.02 9.23
N GLU A 97 -1.57 5.70 9.41
CA GLU A 97 -0.53 4.83 8.88
C GLU A 97 -1.14 3.52 8.36
N ILE A 98 -0.70 3.11 7.18
CA ILE A 98 -1.06 1.83 6.57
C ILE A 98 0.12 0.87 6.79
N ASN A 99 -0.06 -0.09 7.68
CA ASN A 99 0.96 -1.09 7.98
C ASN A 99 0.57 -2.49 7.50
N SER A 100 -0.71 -2.70 7.22
CA SER A 100 -1.27 -3.97 6.76
C SER A 100 -0.95 -4.29 5.31
N LEU A 101 -0.72 -3.26 4.48
CA LEU A 101 -0.44 -3.44 3.07
C LEU A 101 1.06 -3.56 2.81
N THR A 102 1.47 -4.66 2.17
CA THR A 102 2.86 -4.95 1.85
C THR A 102 3.05 -5.37 0.41
N LEU A 103 4.29 -5.22 -0.05
CA LEU A 103 4.83 -5.76 -1.29
C LEU A 103 5.84 -6.85 -0.92
N SER A 104 6.03 -7.82 -1.78
CA SER A 104 7.04 -8.86 -1.57
C SER A 104 8.21 -8.65 -2.54
N VAL A 105 9.44 -8.65 -2.02
CA VAL A 105 10.65 -8.49 -2.83
C VAL A 105 11.57 -9.68 -2.63
N ALA A 106 11.97 -10.31 -3.73
CA ALA A 106 12.82 -11.49 -3.73
C ALA A 106 13.89 -11.41 -4.84
N GLY A 107 14.95 -12.21 -4.70
CA GLY A 107 16.05 -12.31 -5.67
C GLY A 107 17.25 -11.44 -5.32
N MET A 108 17.91 -10.87 -6.32
CA MET A 108 19.19 -10.17 -6.21
C MET A 108 19.05 -8.72 -5.73
N VAL A 109 18.51 -8.55 -4.52
CA VAL A 109 18.46 -7.28 -3.77
C VAL A 109 19.18 -7.46 -2.44
N SER A 110 19.59 -6.36 -1.81
CA SER A 110 20.33 -6.42 -0.55
C SER A 110 19.49 -6.96 0.61
N LYS A 111 18.18 -6.65 0.63
CA LYS A 111 17.23 -7.12 1.62
C LYS A 111 16.00 -7.68 0.92
N THR A 112 15.78 -8.97 1.05
CA THR A 112 14.58 -9.66 0.57
C THR A 112 13.50 -9.66 1.67
N GLY A 113 12.24 -9.73 1.28
CA GLY A 113 11.12 -9.83 2.21
C GLY A 113 9.98 -8.87 1.92
N ALA A 114 9.18 -8.59 2.93
CA ALA A 114 8.06 -7.67 2.83
C ALA A 114 8.53 -6.21 2.92
N VAL A 115 8.06 -5.39 1.98
CA VAL A 115 8.26 -3.94 1.95
C VAL A 115 6.90 -3.30 2.19
N ARG A 116 6.84 -2.29 3.06
CA ARG A 116 5.59 -1.57 3.34
C ARG A 116 5.12 -0.84 2.09
N PHE A 117 3.85 -0.99 1.79
CA PHE A 117 3.20 -0.22 0.73
C PHE A 117 2.85 1.19 1.24
N THR A 118 3.15 2.19 0.44
CA THR A 118 2.65 3.55 0.61
C THR A 118 1.97 4.00 -0.67
N PRO A 119 0.83 4.74 -0.59
CA PRO A 119 0.14 5.22 -1.78
C PRO A 119 1.08 6.00 -2.70
N GLY A 120 1.11 5.62 -3.98
CA GLY A 120 1.99 6.24 -4.97
C GLY A 120 3.41 5.66 -5.05
N ILE A 121 3.75 4.65 -4.23
CA ILE A 121 5.07 4.02 -4.28
C ILE A 121 5.35 3.41 -5.66
N THR A 122 6.58 3.55 -6.10
CA THR A 122 7.05 3.10 -7.41
C THR A 122 8.09 2.00 -7.29
N ILE A 123 8.37 1.29 -8.40
CA ILE A 123 9.34 0.17 -8.40
C ILE A 123 10.74 0.62 -7.96
N THR A 124 11.17 1.82 -8.34
CA THR A 124 12.49 2.34 -7.94
C THR A 124 12.59 2.56 -6.44
N GLU A 125 11.53 3.06 -5.81
CA GLU A 125 11.45 3.25 -4.36
C GLU A 125 11.42 1.91 -3.61
N VAL A 126 10.68 0.92 -4.13
CA VAL A 126 10.65 -0.43 -3.55
C VAL A 126 12.05 -1.06 -3.56
N ILE A 127 12.78 -0.95 -4.67
CA ILE A 127 14.16 -1.43 -4.75
C ILE A 127 15.08 -0.66 -3.79
N ALA A 128 14.92 0.66 -3.68
CA ALA A 128 15.70 1.47 -2.74
C ALA A 128 15.44 1.07 -1.29
N GLN A 129 14.18 0.85 -0.89
CA GLN A 129 13.82 0.36 0.45
C GLN A 129 14.36 -1.05 0.72
N SER A 130 14.53 -1.86 -0.32
CA SER A 130 15.18 -3.18 -0.24
C SER A 130 16.72 -3.10 -0.19
N GLY A 131 17.28 -1.89 -0.01
CA GLY A 131 18.73 -1.66 0.07
C GLY A 131 19.45 -1.70 -1.28
N GLY A 132 18.71 -1.61 -2.39
CA GLY A 132 19.25 -1.59 -3.74
C GLY A 132 19.57 -2.97 -4.32
N PHE A 133 20.06 -2.98 -5.52
CA PHE A 133 20.48 -4.18 -6.24
C PHE A 133 21.82 -4.73 -5.74
N THR A 134 21.96 -6.05 -5.72
CA THR A 134 23.27 -6.67 -5.55
C THR A 134 24.10 -6.56 -6.82
N PRO A 135 25.44 -6.74 -6.76
CA PRO A 135 26.32 -6.70 -7.95
C PRO A 135 25.97 -7.74 -9.04
N LEU A 136 25.33 -8.84 -8.65
CA LEU A 136 24.91 -9.91 -9.54
C LEU A 136 23.49 -9.72 -10.10
N ALA A 137 22.82 -8.65 -9.76
CA ALA A 137 21.45 -8.38 -10.20
C ALA A 137 21.37 -8.07 -11.71
N ARG A 138 20.36 -8.64 -12.36
CA ARG A 138 19.97 -8.28 -13.72
C ARG A 138 18.94 -7.15 -13.69
N LYS A 139 19.37 -5.94 -13.47
CA LYS A 139 18.58 -4.75 -13.16
C LYS A 139 17.53 -4.37 -14.22
N ASN A 140 17.78 -4.70 -15.50
CA ASN A 140 16.88 -4.41 -16.61
C ASN A 140 15.94 -5.57 -16.96
N MET A 141 15.85 -6.58 -16.10
CA MET A 141 14.95 -7.73 -16.28
C MET A 141 14.18 -8.07 -15.01
N VAL A 142 13.91 -7.06 -14.19
CA VAL A 142 13.10 -7.19 -12.99
C VAL A 142 11.68 -7.60 -13.38
N ARG A 143 11.11 -8.56 -12.66
CA ARG A 143 9.75 -9.04 -12.89
C ARG A 143 8.85 -8.57 -11.74
N VAL A 144 7.75 -7.93 -12.09
CA VAL A 144 6.65 -7.64 -11.15
C VAL A 144 5.50 -8.54 -11.50
N ILE A 145 5.07 -9.33 -10.54
CA ILE A 145 3.93 -10.23 -10.65
C ILE A 145 2.79 -9.59 -9.86
N ARG A 146 1.72 -9.26 -10.57
CA ARG A 146 0.51 -8.63 -10.04
C ARG A 146 -0.66 -9.58 -10.19
N THR A 147 -1.44 -9.73 -9.14
CA THR A 147 -2.68 -10.52 -9.18
C THR A 147 -3.87 -9.57 -9.12
N LEU A 148 -4.62 -9.46 -10.21
CA LEU A 148 -5.84 -8.67 -10.29
C LEU A 148 -7.02 -9.61 -10.59
N ASN A 149 -8.03 -9.59 -9.75
CA ASN A 149 -9.24 -10.42 -9.92
C ASN A 149 -8.94 -11.93 -10.14
N GLY A 150 -7.88 -12.44 -9.48
CA GLY A 150 -7.46 -13.83 -9.62
C GLY A 150 -6.57 -14.12 -10.84
N VAL A 151 -6.37 -13.15 -11.74
CA VAL A 151 -5.48 -13.28 -12.90
C VAL A 151 -4.09 -12.76 -12.54
N LYS A 152 -3.07 -13.56 -12.82
CA LYS A 152 -1.66 -13.17 -12.62
C LYS A 152 -1.10 -12.57 -13.90
N GLU A 153 -0.63 -11.34 -13.80
CA GLU A 153 0.10 -10.66 -14.86
C GLU A 153 1.55 -10.46 -14.46
N THR A 154 2.46 -10.64 -15.42
CA THR A 154 3.90 -10.49 -15.18
C THR A 154 4.46 -9.38 -16.05
N TYR A 155 4.97 -8.34 -15.44
CA TYR A 155 5.62 -7.22 -16.09
C TYR A 155 7.14 -7.37 -16.00
N LYS A 156 7.84 -7.23 -17.14
CA LYS A 156 9.30 -7.18 -17.19
C LYS A 156 9.72 -5.73 -17.27
N LEU A 157 10.47 -5.26 -16.29
CA LEU A 157 10.80 -3.86 -16.12
C LEU A 157 12.30 -3.60 -16.22
N PRO A 158 12.74 -2.64 -17.06
CA PRO A 158 14.12 -2.19 -17.11
C PRO A 158 14.39 -1.14 -16.04
N VAL A 159 14.49 -1.57 -14.77
CA VAL A 159 14.51 -0.66 -13.61
C VAL A 159 15.72 0.26 -13.60
N GLU A 160 16.87 -0.16 -14.12
CA GLU A 160 18.04 0.70 -14.26
C GLU A 160 17.74 1.88 -15.21
N ARG A 161 17.16 1.61 -16.40
CA ARG A 161 16.74 2.63 -17.35
C ARG A 161 15.62 3.54 -16.83
N ILE A 162 14.74 2.99 -15.99
CA ILE A 162 13.73 3.77 -15.28
C ILE A 162 14.39 4.73 -14.29
N ALA A 163 15.36 4.27 -13.51
CA ALA A 163 16.10 5.09 -12.56
C ALA A 163 16.93 6.19 -13.22
N GLU A 164 17.42 5.96 -14.45
CA GLU A 164 18.12 6.92 -15.29
C GLU A 164 17.18 7.93 -15.99
N GLY A 165 15.86 7.75 -15.84
CA GLY A 165 14.85 8.63 -16.47
C GLY A 165 14.56 8.33 -17.95
N GLU A 166 15.12 7.26 -18.51
CA GLU A 166 14.89 6.87 -19.91
C GLU A 166 13.51 6.24 -20.14
N ARG A 167 12.87 5.75 -19.07
CA ARG A 167 11.57 5.10 -19.10
C ARG A 167 10.68 5.61 -17.97
N PRO A 168 9.34 5.64 -18.16
CA PRO A 168 8.42 6.00 -17.10
C PRO A 168 8.52 5.03 -15.92
N ASN A 169 8.32 5.53 -14.72
CA ASN A 169 8.34 4.70 -13.52
C ASN A 169 7.09 3.82 -13.44
N PHE A 170 7.22 2.66 -12.80
CA PHE A 170 6.13 1.70 -12.68
C PHE A 170 5.45 1.85 -11.31
N PRO A 171 4.14 2.20 -11.28
CA PRO A 171 3.40 2.31 -10.03
C PRO A 171 3.11 0.92 -9.46
N MET A 172 3.41 0.76 -8.20
CA MET A 172 3.19 -0.50 -7.48
C MET A 172 1.81 -0.52 -6.83
N LEU A 173 1.26 -1.72 -6.69
CA LEU A 173 0.02 -1.99 -5.96
C LEU A 173 0.28 -2.90 -4.75
N PRO A 174 -0.58 -2.83 -3.72
CA PRO A 174 -0.51 -3.77 -2.60
C PRO A 174 -0.59 -5.21 -3.09
N GLY A 175 0.25 -6.08 -2.51
CA GLY A 175 0.31 -7.49 -2.89
C GLY A 175 1.16 -7.81 -4.13
N ASP A 176 1.74 -6.81 -4.81
CA ASP A 176 2.68 -7.05 -5.90
C ASP A 176 3.91 -7.80 -5.40
N GLN A 177 4.38 -8.73 -6.23
CA GLN A 177 5.59 -9.49 -5.97
C GLN A 177 6.69 -9.05 -6.95
N VAL A 178 7.80 -8.58 -6.41
CA VAL A 178 8.98 -8.15 -7.18
C VAL A 178 10.02 -9.24 -7.14
N PHE A 179 10.47 -9.70 -8.29
CA PHE A 179 11.54 -10.66 -8.42
C PHE A 179 12.69 -10.09 -9.25
N VAL A 180 13.87 -10.02 -8.65
CA VAL A 180 15.10 -9.56 -9.30
C VAL A 180 15.95 -10.76 -9.68
N PRO A 181 16.06 -11.10 -10.98
CA PRO A 181 16.85 -12.24 -11.43
C PRO A 181 18.35 -11.97 -11.32
N GLU A 182 19.10 -13.03 -11.26
CA GLU A 182 20.55 -13.01 -11.36
C GLU A 182 21.02 -12.78 -12.81
N ARG A 183 22.17 -12.16 -12.98
CA ARG A 183 22.83 -11.98 -14.27
C ARG A 183 23.34 -13.34 -14.73
N PRO A 184 23.04 -13.80 -15.97
CA PRO A 184 23.67 -15.01 -16.50
C PRO A 184 25.18 -14.76 -16.65
N TRP A 185 25.93 -15.83 -16.51
CA TRP A 185 27.40 -15.88 -16.67
C TRP A 185 27.82 -15.46 -18.08
#